data_c6e85b4c9cbe27ff139df98d865412a0
#
_entry.id   c6e85b4c9cbe27ff139df98d865412a0
#
_cell.length_a   1.000
_cell.length_b   1.000
_cell.length_c   1.000
_cell.angle_alpha   90.00
_cell.angle_beta   90.00
_cell.angle_gamma   90.00
#
_symmetry.space_group_name_H-M   'P 1'
#
loop_
_entity.id
_entity.type
_entity.pdbx_description
1 polymer ?
#
loop_
_entity_poly.entity_id
_entity_poly.type
_entity_poly.pdbx_seq_one_letter_code
_entity_poly.pdbx_strand_id
1 'polypeptide(L)' 'MSDNRLYLIHIIESIERIEDYTRGGWEVFTDSPMAQDAVVRNFEVIGEAVKRIPEFLKEECPDIR' A
#
# COMPACT_ATOMS: atom_id res chain seq x y z
N MET A 1 -7.87 -7.23 -19.21
CA MET A 1 -8.74 -7.47 -18.08
C MET A 1 -8.12 -6.93 -16.81
N SER A 2 -8.87 -6.18 -16.08
CA SER A 2 -8.41 -5.70 -14.78
C SER A 2 -8.34 -6.90 -13.84
N ASP A 3 -7.17 -7.10 -13.23
CA ASP A 3 -7.02 -8.14 -12.22
C ASP A 3 -7.10 -7.48 -10.85
N ASN A 4 -8.25 -7.65 -10.20
CA ASN A 4 -8.48 -7.03 -8.90
C ASN A 4 -7.48 -7.47 -7.83
N ARG A 5 -6.86 -8.64 -8.03
CA ARG A 5 -5.83 -9.10 -7.12
C ARG A 5 -4.57 -8.25 -7.19
N LEU A 6 -4.36 -7.54 -8.31
CA LEU A 6 -3.20 -6.65 -8.42
C LEU A 6 -3.23 -5.54 -7.37
N TYR A 7 -4.42 -5.04 -7.04
CA TYR A 7 -4.51 -4.01 -6.00
C TYR A 7 -4.07 -4.54 -4.65
N LEU A 8 -4.48 -5.77 -4.32
CA LEU A 8 -4.07 -6.40 -3.07
C LEU A 8 -2.58 -6.68 -3.05
N ILE A 9 -2.04 -7.14 -4.17
CA ILE A 9 -0.59 -7.39 -4.28
C ILE A 9 0.18 -6.09 -4.09
N HIS A 10 -0.25 -5.00 -4.72
CA HIS A 10 0.41 -3.72 -4.57
C HIS A 10 0.38 -3.22 -3.13
N ILE A 11 -0.74 -3.43 -2.44
CA ILE A 11 -0.85 -3.04 -1.04
C ILE A 11 0.14 -3.84 -0.19
N ILE A 12 0.20 -5.14 -0.40
CA ILE A 12 1.11 -6.01 0.35
C ILE A 12 2.56 -5.63 0.09
N GLU A 13 2.92 -5.43 -1.17
CA GLU A 13 4.28 -5.03 -1.53
C GLU A 13 4.66 -3.69 -0.93
N SER A 14 3.71 -2.75 -0.92
CA SER A 14 3.97 -1.43 -0.35
C SER A 14 4.16 -1.52 1.16
N ILE A 15 3.38 -2.35 1.83
CA ILE A 15 3.56 -2.59 3.27
C ILE A 15 4.94 -3.18 3.53
N GLU A 16 5.35 -4.14 2.73
CA GLU A 16 6.67 -4.77 2.88
C GLU A 16 7.80 -3.75 2.70
N ARG A 17 7.65 -2.84 1.73
CA ARG A 17 8.64 -1.77 1.53
C ARG A 17 8.68 -0.83 2.73
N ILE A 18 7.53 -0.48 3.28
CA ILE A 18 7.48 0.36 4.47
C ILE A 18 8.19 -0.33 5.63
N GLU A 19 7.95 -1.62 5.81
CA GLU A 19 8.62 -2.38 6.85
C GLU A 19 10.13 -2.39 6.66
N ASP A 20 10.59 -2.54 5.42
CA ASP A 20 12.01 -2.52 5.12
C ASP A 20 12.65 -1.16 5.43
N TYR A 21 12.00 -0.06 5.04
CA TYR A 21 12.52 1.28 5.28
C TYR A 21 12.54 1.65 6.76
N THR A 22 11.70 1.02 7.57
CA THR A 22 11.61 1.33 9.00
C THR A 22 12.30 0.28 9.87
N ARG A 23 12.90 -0.74 9.26
CA ARG A 23 13.49 -1.86 9.98
C ARG A 23 14.60 -1.44 10.94
N GLY A 24 15.34 -0.40 10.60
CA GLY A 24 16.42 0.11 11.44
C GLY A 24 15.97 0.85 12.70
N GLY A 25 14.65 1.03 12.85
CA GLY A 25 14.10 1.73 14.00
C GLY A 25 13.89 3.21 13.74
N TRP A 26 13.30 3.86 14.73
CA TRP A 26 12.87 5.25 14.61
C TRP A 26 14.04 6.20 14.32
N GLU A 27 15.17 6.01 15.00
CA GLU A 27 16.31 6.91 14.83
C GLU A 27 16.87 6.87 13.41
N VAL A 28 17.02 5.63 12.89
CA VAL A 28 17.54 5.47 11.54
C VAL A 28 16.57 6.09 10.52
N PHE A 29 15.27 5.86 10.71
CA PHE A 29 14.25 6.38 9.82
C PHE A 29 14.24 7.92 9.83
N THR A 30 14.31 8.53 11.02
CA THR A 30 14.24 9.98 11.11
C THR A 30 15.49 10.67 10.56
N ASP A 31 16.60 9.94 10.45
CA ASP A 31 17.84 10.46 9.88
C ASP A 31 17.94 10.25 8.37
N SER A 32 16.93 9.64 7.76
CA SER A 32 16.98 9.34 6.33
C SER A 32 15.81 10.00 5.59
N PRO A 33 16.02 11.19 5.00
CA PRO A 33 14.98 11.80 4.18
C PRO A 33 14.53 10.91 3.03
N MET A 34 15.46 10.13 2.45
CA MET A 34 15.10 9.22 1.37
C MET A 34 14.15 8.13 1.84
N ALA A 35 14.39 7.57 3.03
CA ALA A 35 13.48 6.56 3.59
C ALA A 35 12.11 7.17 3.90
N GLN A 36 12.09 8.40 4.41
CA GLN A 36 10.85 9.10 4.71
C GLN A 36 10.03 9.32 3.43
N ASP A 37 10.67 9.79 2.37
CA ASP A 37 9.99 10.03 1.10
C ASP A 37 9.49 8.73 0.50
N ALA A 38 10.27 7.66 0.61
CA ALA A 38 9.87 6.35 0.09
C ALA A 38 8.66 5.80 0.85
N VAL A 39 8.61 5.99 2.17
CA VAL A 39 7.47 5.55 2.97
C VAL A 39 6.23 6.35 2.59
N VAL A 40 6.34 7.67 2.46
CA VAL A 40 5.21 8.51 2.04
C VAL A 40 4.69 8.05 0.69
N ARG A 41 5.59 7.80 -0.27
CA ARG A 41 5.18 7.34 -1.59
C ARG A 41 4.45 6.00 -1.52
N ASN A 42 4.93 5.08 -0.68
CA ASN A 42 4.25 3.79 -0.53
C ASN A 42 2.88 3.94 0.12
N PHE A 43 2.70 4.88 1.06
CA PHE A 43 1.39 5.18 1.59
C PHE A 43 0.45 5.73 0.51
N GLU A 44 0.98 6.55 -0.40
CA GLU A 44 0.18 7.04 -1.53
C GLU A 44 -0.27 5.91 -2.43
N VAL A 45 0.61 4.96 -2.71
CA VAL A 45 0.27 3.78 -3.52
C VAL A 45 -0.81 2.97 -2.84
N ILE A 46 -0.69 2.75 -1.53
CA ILE A 46 -1.71 2.04 -0.75
C ILE A 46 -3.04 2.79 -0.83
N GLY A 47 -3.01 4.10 -0.66
CA GLY A 47 -4.22 4.91 -0.72
C GLY A 47 -4.93 4.81 -2.06
N GLU A 48 -4.19 4.85 -3.16
CA GLU A 48 -4.78 4.69 -4.49
C GLU A 48 -5.39 3.30 -4.67
N ALA A 49 -4.70 2.27 -4.19
CA ALA A 49 -5.21 0.90 -4.29
C ALA A 49 -6.47 0.72 -3.45
N VAL A 50 -6.49 1.29 -2.24
CA VAL A 50 -7.65 1.18 -1.35
C VAL A 50 -8.89 1.83 -1.97
N LYS A 51 -8.73 2.90 -2.72
CA LYS A 51 -9.85 3.55 -3.39
C LYS A 51 -10.56 2.62 -4.39
N ARG A 52 -9.87 1.60 -4.86
CA ARG A 52 -10.42 0.66 -5.84
C ARG A 52 -11.14 -0.52 -5.19
N ILE A 53 -10.97 -0.71 -3.88
CA ILE A 53 -11.56 -1.84 -3.18
C ILE A 53 -13.08 -1.85 -3.23
N PRO A 54 -13.80 -0.72 -3.10
CA PRO A 54 -15.26 -0.76 -3.20
C PRO A 54 -15.75 -1.32 -4.53
N GLU A 55 -15.10 -0.96 -5.64
CA GLU A 55 -15.46 -1.51 -6.95
C GLU A 55 -15.16 -2.99 -7.03
N PHE A 56 -13.97 -3.39 -6.53
CA PHE A 56 -13.59 -4.78 -6.46
C PHE A 56 -14.62 -5.59 -5.70
N LEU A 57 -15.05 -5.12 -4.52
CA LEU A 57 -16.02 -5.84 -3.71
C LEU A 57 -17.36 -5.95 -4.41
N LYS A 58 -17.79 -4.92 -5.13
CA LYS A 58 -19.01 -4.97 -5.90
C LYS A 58 -18.96 -6.03 -6.98
N GLU A 59 -17.80 -6.19 -7.63
CA GLU A 59 -17.63 -7.18 -8.69
C GLU A 59 -17.57 -8.60 -8.15
N GLU A 60 -16.85 -8.78 -7.04
CA GLU A 60 -16.61 -10.12 -6.49
C GLU A 60 -17.70 -10.57 -5.52
N CYS A 61 -18.36 -9.62 -4.88
CA CYS A 61 -19.38 -9.88 -3.87
C CYS A 61 -20.56 -8.93 -4.07
N PRO A 62 -21.38 -9.17 -5.11
CA PRO A 62 -22.48 -8.25 -5.45
C PRO A 62 -23.48 -8.01 -4.33
N ASP A 63 -23.57 -8.93 -3.38
CA ASP A 63 -24.51 -8.84 -2.26
C ASP A 63 -24.04 -7.95 -1.12
N ILE A 64 -22.81 -7.49 -1.17
CA ILE A 64 -22.26 -6.60 -0.15
C ILE A 64 -22.82 -5.19 -0.36
N ARG A 65 -23.24 -4.59 0.73
CA ARG A 65 -23.80 -3.24 0.73
C ARG A 65 -22.97 -2.27 1.53
#